data_8354e7ec803c9eb442099c858afe4453
#
_entry.id   8354e7ec803c9eb442099c858afe4453
#
_cell.length_a   1.000
_cell.length_b   1.000
_cell.length_c   1.000
_cell.angle_alpha   90.00
_cell.angle_beta   90.00
_cell.angle_gamma   90.00
#
_symmetry.space_group_name_H-M   'P 1'
#
loop_
_entity.id
_entity.type
_entity.pdbx_description
1 polymer ?
#
loop_
_entity_poly.entity_id
_entity_poly.type
_entity_poly.pdbx_seq_one_letter_code
_entity_poly.pdbx_strand_id
1 'polypeptide(L)'
;MLACPAQAYTKDPETGVVWIDQNKCIGCGYCTWACPYDVPQEEPNGTVSKCHFCRERVEGGKGIPYCVEACPTGALAFGWTKGGSSPDYLAPPDITRPNLVVIPPREGKVQASPIKVKSEKNYWELVAFTLLSEVGLLYSLASLFLKLHFAPLILLLTFAAGLLPSVVHARMTNRFHRVFLNLKSSWLSREVGSGGLTILLALISLVIPTLFPVAVIFAAVSVASSIMVYMLRARPSWYDADTPISFIGTGVTTVLPVAAFLSGSRLLLPLAAVVLAAELYSFYNRRRKLTLYVKLGNYRLLSALAMVVDLLSILFLPLAIAGSLISLASEVLHRLNFFKFVTYYGLPNDTQPSVRSKQETQSISKV
;
A
#
# COMPACT_ATOMS: atom_id res chain seq x y z
N MET A 1 -6.93 12.82 8.00
CA MET A 1 -8.38 12.94 7.77
C MET A 1 -8.76 12.51 6.35
N LEU A 2 -8.17 13.08 5.30
CA LEU A 2 -8.55 12.81 3.88
C LEU A 2 -8.43 11.33 3.48
N ALA A 3 -7.48 10.61 4.06
CA ALA A 3 -7.27 9.18 3.78
C ALA A 3 -8.41 8.28 4.29
N CYS A 4 -9.17 8.69 5.31
CA CYS A 4 -10.18 7.83 5.92
C CYS A 4 -11.38 7.60 5.00
N PRO A 5 -11.65 6.35 4.54
CA PRO A 5 -12.77 6.06 3.64
C PRO A 5 -14.13 6.21 4.35
N ALA A 6 -14.20 5.88 5.64
CA ALA A 6 -15.43 5.90 6.44
C ALA A 6 -15.75 7.28 7.06
N GLN A 7 -14.92 8.30 6.80
CA GLN A 7 -15.04 9.63 7.41
C GLN A 7 -15.16 9.59 8.95
N ALA A 8 -14.39 8.68 9.59
CA ALA A 8 -14.38 8.53 11.04
C ALA A 8 -13.54 9.61 11.75
N TYR A 9 -12.67 10.33 11.03
CA TYR A 9 -11.88 11.41 11.62
C TYR A 9 -12.68 12.71 11.68
N THR A 10 -12.70 13.29 12.87
CA THR A 10 -13.29 14.62 13.12
C THR A 10 -12.21 15.55 13.63
N LYS A 11 -12.22 16.80 13.16
CA LYS A 11 -11.34 17.88 13.63
C LYS A 11 -12.20 18.99 14.18
N ASP A 12 -11.92 19.38 15.40
CA ASP A 12 -12.52 20.56 16.00
C ASP A 12 -12.00 21.82 15.26
N PRO A 13 -12.87 22.68 14.75
CA PRO A 13 -12.47 23.90 14.06
C PRO A 13 -11.83 24.92 14.97
N GLU A 14 -12.20 24.99 16.27
CA GLU A 14 -11.71 25.97 17.23
C GLU A 14 -10.35 25.56 17.81
N THR A 15 -10.29 24.34 18.37
CA THR A 15 -9.09 23.84 19.05
C THR A 15 -8.10 23.15 18.12
N GLY A 16 -8.55 22.74 16.91
CA GLY A 16 -7.74 21.93 15.98
C GLY A 16 -7.54 20.49 16.45
N VAL A 17 -8.09 20.07 17.56
CA VAL A 17 -7.99 18.70 18.05
C VAL A 17 -8.64 17.71 17.10
N VAL A 18 -7.95 16.62 16.82
CA VAL A 18 -8.41 15.57 15.90
C VAL A 18 -8.65 14.29 16.69
N TRP A 19 -9.84 13.69 16.53
CA TRP A 19 -10.16 12.38 17.12
C TRP A 19 -10.78 11.44 16.09
N ILE A 20 -10.91 10.18 16.46
CA ILE A 20 -11.56 9.14 15.66
C ILE A 20 -12.89 8.77 16.32
N ASP A 21 -13.97 8.90 15.58
CA ASP A 21 -15.29 8.41 15.99
C ASP A 21 -15.31 6.88 15.87
N GLN A 22 -15.32 6.21 17.01
CA GLN A 22 -15.27 4.75 17.10
C GLN A 22 -16.50 4.08 16.46
N ASN A 23 -17.64 4.79 16.39
CA ASN A 23 -18.88 4.28 15.79
C ASN A 23 -18.86 4.35 14.25
N LYS A 24 -17.98 5.19 13.68
CA LYS A 24 -17.79 5.32 12.24
C LYS A 24 -16.62 4.51 11.73
N CYS A 25 -15.68 4.14 12.59
CA CYS A 25 -14.49 3.41 12.20
C CYS A 25 -14.83 2.01 11.70
N ILE A 26 -14.32 1.66 10.51
CA ILE A 26 -14.47 0.32 9.89
C ILE A 26 -13.28 -0.59 10.15
N GLY A 27 -12.26 -0.13 10.87
CA GLY A 27 -11.09 -0.93 11.24
C GLY A 27 -10.18 -1.34 10.06
N CYS A 28 -10.18 -0.59 8.95
CA CYS A 28 -9.38 -0.93 7.77
C CYS A 28 -7.87 -0.69 7.94
N GLY A 29 -7.43 -0.06 9.03
CA GLY A 29 -6.01 0.19 9.30
C GLY A 29 -5.32 1.22 8.39
N TYR A 30 -5.94 1.72 7.32
CA TYR A 30 -5.29 2.61 6.34
C TYR A 30 -4.69 3.88 6.96
N CYS A 31 -5.30 4.41 8.01
CA CYS A 31 -4.78 5.58 8.73
C CYS A 31 -3.47 5.31 9.47
N THR A 32 -3.19 4.07 9.88
CA THR A 32 -1.91 3.69 10.50
C THR A 32 -0.78 3.74 9.46
N TRP A 33 -1.09 3.44 8.21
CA TRP A 33 -0.13 3.53 7.10
C TRP A 33 0.07 4.98 6.64
N ALA A 34 -1.00 5.77 6.63
CA ALA A 34 -0.95 7.17 6.19
C ALA A 34 -0.30 8.12 7.21
N CYS A 35 -0.12 7.69 8.45
CA CYS A 35 0.53 8.49 9.49
C CYS A 35 2.05 8.24 9.50
N PRO A 36 2.89 9.26 9.26
CA PRO A 36 4.33 9.09 9.29
C PRO A 36 4.90 8.89 10.70
N TYR A 37 4.13 9.22 11.74
CA TYR A 37 4.53 9.12 13.15
C TYR A 37 4.02 7.85 13.85
N ASP A 38 3.31 6.97 13.13
CA ASP A 38 2.69 5.74 13.65
C ASP A 38 1.75 5.98 14.87
N VAL A 39 1.08 7.14 14.90
CA VAL A 39 0.22 7.55 16.03
C VAL A 39 -1.11 6.78 16.10
N PRO A 40 -1.85 6.53 14.99
CA PRO A 40 -3.04 5.71 15.06
C PRO A 40 -2.69 4.25 15.35
N GLN A 41 -3.35 3.65 16.35
CA GLN A 41 -3.11 2.27 16.78
C GLN A 41 -4.39 1.44 16.68
N GLU A 42 -4.22 0.17 16.33
CA GLU A 42 -5.31 -0.79 16.27
C GLU A 42 -5.76 -1.21 17.68
N GLU A 43 -7.04 -1.15 17.97
CA GLU A 43 -7.63 -1.57 19.23
C GLU A 43 -8.09 -3.04 19.18
N PRO A 44 -8.15 -3.71 20.36
CA PRO A 44 -8.64 -5.09 20.44
C PRO A 44 -10.07 -5.28 19.91
N ASN A 45 -10.91 -4.23 19.99
CA ASN A 45 -12.29 -4.24 19.49
C ASN A 45 -12.38 -4.13 17.95
N GLY A 46 -11.25 -4.08 17.23
CA GLY A 46 -11.19 -4.01 15.78
C GLY A 46 -11.27 -2.61 15.19
N THR A 47 -11.37 -1.56 16.02
CA THR A 47 -11.32 -0.16 15.55
C THR A 47 -9.89 0.38 15.62
N VAL A 48 -9.69 1.63 15.22
CA VAL A 48 -8.43 2.36 15.38
C VAL A 48 -8.63 3.54 16.31
N SER A 49 -7.72 3.75 17.24
CA SER A 49 -7.70 4.90 18.13
C SER A 49 -6.44 5.74 17.99
N LYS A 50 -6.45 6.92 18.54
CA LYS A 50 -5.28 7.80 18.70
C LYS A 50 -5.51 8.77 19.87
N CYS A 51 -4.44 9.39 20.34
CA CYS A 51 -4.53 10.47 21.30
C CYS A 51 -5.53 11.56 20.84
N HIS A 52 -6.47 11.92 21.67
CA HIS A 52 -7.47 12.98 21.47
C HIS A 52 -7.26 14.20 22.37
N PHE A 53 -6.05 14.35 22.94
CA PHE A 53 -5.65 15.44 23.85
C PHE A 53 -6.51 15.55 25.12
N CYS A 54 -7.05 14.43 25.63
CA CYS A 54 -7.99 14.43 26.76
C CYS A 54 -9.15 15.43 26.57
N ARG A 55 -9.73 15.43 25.37
CA ARG A 55 -10.70 16.39 24.87
C ARG A 55 -11.78 16.72 25.89
N GLU A 56 -12.45 15.71 26.46
CA GLU A 56 -13.53 15.89 27.44
C GLU A 56 -13.09 16.66 28.68
N ARG A 57 -11.84 16.52 29.07
CA ARG A 57 -11.25 17.24 30.20
C ARG A 57 -10.91 18.69 29.81
N VAL A 58 -10.33 18.90 28.65
CA VAL A 58 -9.90 20.22 28.18
C VAL A 58 -11.10 21.10 27.84
N GLU A 59 -12.07 20.59 27.06
CA GLU A 59 -13.28 21.30 26.68
C GLU A 59 -14.20 21.52 27.89
N GLY A 60 -14.20 20.61 28.86
CA GLY A 60 -14.96 20.74 30.11
C GLY A 60 -14.33 21.66 31.15
N GLY A 61 -13.23 22.34 30.83
CA GLY A 61 -12.53 23.24 31.77
C GLY A 61 -11.93 22.54 32.99
N LYS A 62 -11.80 21.19 32.97
CA LYS A 62 -11.32 20.38 34.11
C LYS A 62 -9.78 20.29 34.18
N GLY A 63 -9.08 20.97 33.30
CA GLY A 63 -7.62 21.05 33.26
C GLY A 63 -6.99 20.75 31.91
N ILE A 64 -5.67 20.60 31.91
CA ILE A 64 -4.82 20.27 30.75
C ILE A 64 -4.75 18.74 30.53
N PRO A 65 -4.24 18.24 29.38
CA PRO A 65 -4.05 16.82 29.16
C PRO A 65 -3.25 16.13 30.28
N TYR A 66 -3.66 14.93 30.69
CA TYR A 66 -3.05 14.19 31.80
C TYR A 66 -1.54 13.98 31.62
N CYS A 67 -1.07 13.70 30.43
CA CYS A 67 0.37 13.50 30.17
C CYS A 67 1.19 14.78 30.38
N VAL A 68 0.61 15.95 30.15
CA VAL A 68 1.24 17.25 30.40
C VAL A 68 1.27 17.54 31.90
N GLU A 69 0.14 17.33 32.57
CA GLU A 69 0.03 17.53 34.02
C GLU A 69 0.95 16.60 34.82
N ALA A 70 1.06 15.34 34.38
CA ALA A 70 1.90 14.32 35.03
C ALA A 70 3.39 14.40 34.65
N CYS A 71 3.80 15.31 33.75
CA CYS A 71 5.18 15.37 33.27
C CYS A 71 6.10 15.95 34.37
N PRO A 72 6.97 15.15 35.01
CA PRO A 72 7.77 15.62 36.17
C PRO A 72 8.86 16.61 35.77
N THR A 73 9.26 16.62 34.49
CA THR A 73 10.34 17.48 33.97
C THR A 73 9.82 18.72 33.23
N GLY A 74 8.50 18.86 33.07
CA GLY A 74 7.91 19.93 32.26
C GLY A 74 8.28 19.86 30.76
N ALA A 75 8.72 18.69 30.29
CA ALA A 75 9.10 18.50 28.89
C ALA A 75 7.90 18.54 27.92
N LEU A 76 6.68 18.32 28.43
CA LEU A 76 5.46 18.41 27.66
C LEU A 76 4.71 19.69 28.01
N ALA A 77 4.29 20.42 27.00
CA ALA A 77 3.44 21.58 27.12
C ALA A 77 2.20 21.45 26.23
N PHE A 78 1.10 22.06 26.62
CA PHE A 78 -0.15 22.11 25.87
C PHE A 78 -0.63 23.55 25.78
N GLY A 79 -0.95 24.00 24.57
CA GLY A 79 -1.40 25.35 24.34
C GLY A 79 -1.44 25.71 22.87
N TRP A 80 -1.64 26.96 22.58
CA TRP A 80 -1.69 27.50 21.22
C TRP A 80 -0.28 27.74 20.69
N THR A 81 -0.03 27.28 19.45
CA THR A 81 1.26 27.51 18.75
C THR A 81 1.04 28.27 17.45
N LYS A 82 1.98 29.13 17.08
CA LYS A 82 1.97 29.87 15.80
C LYS A 82 2.58 29.06 14.65
N GLY A 83 2.35 27.77 14.61
CA GLY A 83 2.89 26.82 13.63
C GLY A 83 3.73 25.74 14.28
N GLY A 84 3.94 24.63 13.56
CA GLY A 84 4.78 23.53 14.00
C GLY A 84 6.23 23.70 13.55
N SER A 85 7.19 23.30 14.38
CA SER A 85 8.58 23.05 13.99
C SER A 85 8.84 21.54 14.00
N SER A 86 9.41 21.03 12.93
CA SER A 86 9.79 19.62 12.81
C SER A 86 11.29 19.57 12.58
N PRO A 87 12.08 19.04 13.54
CA PRO A 87 13.50 18.82 13.33
C PRO A 87 13.73 17.74 12.26
N ASP A 88 14.94 17.71 11.69
CA ASP A 88 15.34 16.82 10.59
C ASP A 88 15.25 15.31 10.94
N TYR A 89 15.21 14.98 12.22
CA TYR A 89 15.06 13.60 12.68
C TYR A 89 13.59 13.14 12.80
N LEU A 90 12.63 13.99 12.45
CA LEU A 90 11.20 13.65 12.33
C LEU A 90 10.76 13.62 10.88
N ALA A 91 9.54 13.18 10.65
CA ALA A 91 8.95 13.19 9.31
C ALA A 91 8.84 14.63 8.76
N PRO A 92 9.01 14.83 7.45
CA PRO A 92 8.81 16.13 6.83
C PRO A 92 7.44 16.73 7.17
N PRO A 93 7.38 18.00 7.62
CA PRO A 93 6.14 18.60 8.14
C PRO A 93 5.07 18.78 7.05
N ASP A 94 5.43 18.80 5.78
CA ASP A 94 4.51 18.93 4.64
C ASP A 94 3.63 17.70 4.41
N ILE A 95 3.96 16.54 4.98
CA ILE A 95 3.16 15.31 4.85
C ILE A 95 1.83 15.42 5.60
N THR A 96 1.86 15.86 6.86
CA THR A 96 0.67 15.93 7.74
C THR A 96 0.39 17.30 8.30
N ARG A 97 1.31 18.25 8.16
CA ARG A 97 1.25 19.62 8.73
C ARG A 97 0.89 19.57 10.23
N PRO A 98 1.71 18.89 11.05
CA PRO A 98 1.43 18.74 12.47
C PRO A 98 1.54 20.11 13.17
N ASN A 99 0.62 20.38 14.08
CA ASN A 99 0.71 21.54 14.96
C ASN A 99 1.47 21.16 16.23
N LEU A 100 2.74 20.78 16.05
CA LEU A 100 3.65 20.32 17.07
C LEU A 100 4.94 21.15 17.02
N VAL A 101 5.36 21.71 18.14
CA VAL A 101 6.66 22.37 18.30
C VAL A 101 7.56 21.42 19.07
N VAL A 102 8.67 21.03 18.46
CA VAL A 102 9.72 20.23 19.12
C VAL A 102 10.91 21.14 19.39
N ILE A 103 11.25 21.30 20.66
CA ILE A 103 12.43 22.05 21.11
C ILE A 103 13.54 21.02 21.31
N PRO A 104 14.60 21.04 20.48
CA PRO A 104 15.72 20.11 20.65
C PRO A 104 16.48 20.40 21.96
N PRO A 105 17.16 19.41 22.55
CA PRO A 105 17.99 19.61 23.73
C PRO A 105 19.07 20.63 23.44
N ARG A 106 19.44 21.41 24.44
CA ARG A 106 20.47 22.50 24.33
C ARG A 106 21.84 21.95 24.02
N GLU A 107 22.16 20.75 24.49
CA GLU A 107 23.42 20.06 24.30
C GLU A 107 23.21 18.67 23.69
N GLY A 108 24.04 18.32 22.72
CA GLY A 108 23.99 17.04 22.02
C GLY A 108 23.24 17.07 20.69
N LYS A 109 23.80 16.37 19.69
CA LYS A 109 23.14 16.13 18.42
C LYS A 109 22.29 14.88 18.56
N VAL A 110 20.98 14.98 18.29
CA VAL A 110 20.13 13.81 18.17
C VAL A 110 20.52 13.08 16.89
N GLN A 111 21.32 12.02 17.03
CA GLN A 111 21.67 11.14 15.91
C GLN A 111 20.55 10.08 15.76
N ALA A 112 19.50 10.45 15.08
CA ALA A 112 18.44 9.50 14.75
C ALA A 112 18.21 9.51 13.24
N SER A 113 18.17 8.32 12.62
CA SER A 113 17.68 8.22 11.26
C SER A 113 16.18 8.49 11.28
N PRO A 114 15.67 9.42 10.45
CA PRO A 114 14.24 9.67 10.38
C PRO A 114 13.48 8.45 9.80
N ILE A 115 14.16 7.56 9.07
CA ILE A 115 13.55 6.40 8.40
C ILE A 115 13.85 5.14 9.21
N LYS A 116 12.77 4.44 9.57
CA LYS A 116 12.79 3.16 10.28
C LYS A 116 12.17 2.07 9.43
N VAL A 117 12.49 0.82 9.75
CA VAL A 117 11.91 -0.36 9.09
C VAL A 117 11.00 -1.07 10.07
N LYS A 118 9.80 -1.42 9.59
CA LYS A 118 8.83 -2.23 10.32
C LYS A 118 8.52 -3.48 9.51
N SER A 119 8.42 -4.61 10.20
CA SER A 119 7.85 -5.83 9.62
C SER A 119 6.36 -5.83 9.95
N GLU A 120 5.54 -5.71 8.92
CA GLU A 120 4.09 -5.78 9.04
C GLU A 120 3.59 -7.24 9.02
N LYS A 121 2.32 -7.45 9.33
CA LYS A 121 1.64 -8.74 9.17
C LYS A 121 1.63 -9.16 7.71
N ASN A 122 1.44 -10.44 7.45
CA ASN A 122 1.23 -10.93 6.09
C ASN A 122 -0.21 -10.60 5.67
N TYR A 123 -0.37 -9.69 4.72
CA TYR A 123 -1.65 -9.29 4.14
C TYR A 123 -1.90 -10.06 2.84
N TRP A 124 -2.06 -11.39 2.94
CA TRP A 124 -2.23 -12.26 1.76
C TRP A 124 -3.47 -11.88 0.93
N GLU A 125 -4.53 -11.39 1.60
CA GLU A 125 -5.76 -10.92 0.96
C GLU A 125 -5.52 -9.69 0.06
N LEU A 126 -4.61 -8.78 0.47
CA LEU A 126 -4.22 -7.63 -0.34
C LEU A 126 -3.28 -8.04 -1.47
N VAL A 127 -2.39 -9.00 -1.22
CA VAL A 127 -1.54 -9.61 -2.27
C VAL A 127 -2.41 -10.25 -3.34
N ALA A 128 -3.40 -11.06 -2.95
CA ALA A 128 -4.33 -11.69 -3.89
C ALA A 128 -5.12 -10.66 -4.69
N PHE A 129 -5.68 -9.63 -4.03
CA PHE A 129 -6.45 -8.59 -4.69
C PHE A 129 -5.61 -7.84 -5.74
N THR A 130 -4.43 -7.35 -5.38
CA THR A 130 -3.59 -6.58 -6.30
C THR A 130 -3.18 -7.41 -7.50
N LEU A 131 -2.70 -8.65 -7.30
CA LEU A 131 -2.28 -9.53 -8.40
C LEU A 131 -3.44 -9.92 -9.32
N LEU A 132 -4.57 -10.35 -8.75
CA LEU A 132 -5.71 -10.81 -9.54
C LEU A 132 -6.37 -9.67 -10.33
N SER A 133 -6.50 -8.47 -9.74
CA SER A 133 -7.08 -7.32 -10.43
C SER A 133 -6.19 -6.84 -11.60
N GLU A 134 -4.87 -6.85 -11.44
CA GLU A 134 -3.91 -6.50 -12.49
C GLU A 134 -3.96 -7.51 -13.65
N VAL A 135 -3.94 -8.81 -13.35
CA VAL A 135 -4.04 -9.88 -14.35
C VAL A 135 -5.39 -9.81 -15.07
N GLY A 136 -6.50 -9.67 -14.33
CA GLY A 136 -7.85 -9.55 -14.91
C GLY A 136 -8.00 -8.34 -15.82
N LEU A 137 -7.49 -7.18 -15.40
CA LEU A 137 -7.49 -5.97 -16.21
C LEU A 137 -6.70 -6.17 -17.51
N LEU A 138 -5.45 -6.63 -17.42
CA LEU A 138 -4.58 -6.74 -18.60
C LEU A 138 -5.06 -7.82 -19.59
N TYR A 139 -5.60 -8.96 -19.10
CA TYR A 139 -6.24 -9.94 -19.94
C TYR A 139 -7.45 -9.35 -20.68
N SER A 140 -8.30 -8.61 -19.97
CA SER A 140 -9.49 -7.97 -20.55
C SER A 140 -9.12 -6.87 -21.54
N LEU A 141 -8.11 -6.07 -21.24
CA LEU A 141 -7.60 -5.05 -22.15
C LEU A 141 -7.02 -5.68 -23.43
N ALA A 142 -6.21 -6.74 -23.29
CA ALA A 142 -5.66 -7.48 -24.44
C ALA A 142 -6.78 -8.09 -25.29
N SER A 143 -7.86 -8.57 -24.70
CA SER A 143 -8.98 -9.16 -25.41
C SER A 143 -9.75 -8.17 -26.32
N LEU A 144 -9.67 -6.87 -26.05
CA LEU A 144 -10.28 -5.85 -26.93
C LEU A 144 -9.57 -5.75 -28.28
N PHE A 145 -8.28 -6.11 -28.34
CA PHE A 145 -7.46 -6.04 -29.54
C PHE A 145 -7.17 -7.41 -30.13
N LEU A 146 -7.12 -8.42 -29.27
CA LEU A 146 -6.88 -9.81 -29.63
C LEU A 146 -8.17 -10.60 -29.40
N LYS A 147 -8.52 -11.53 -30.26
CA LYS A 147 -9.73 -12.35 -30.09
C LYS A 147 -9.54 -13.40 -28.99
N LEU A 148 -9.37 -12.92 -27.73
CA LEU A 148 -9.24 -13.79 -26.57
C LEU A 148 -10.64 -14.13 -26.05
N HIS A 149 -10.86 -15.40 -25.72
CA HIS A 149 -12.15 -15.89 -25.28
C HIS A 149 -12.37 -15.70 -23.77
N PHE A 150 -13.63 -15.69 -23.33
CA PHE A 150 -14.03 -15.64 -21.91
C PHE A 150 -13.58 -14.40 -21.12
N ALA A 151 -13.18 -13.30 -21.78
CA ALA A 151 -12.65 -12.13 -21.10
C ALA A 151 -13.60 -11.53 -20.05
N PRO A 152 -14.94 -11.38 -20.26
CA PRO A 152 -15.85 -10.91 -19.23
C PRO A 152 -15.90 -11.84 -18.01
N LEU A 153 -15.86 -13.16 -18.23
CA LEU A 153 -15.84 -14.14 -17.15
C LEU A 153 -14.53 -14.10 -16.34
N ILE A 154 -13.40 -13.98 -17.03
CA ILE A 154 -12.08 -13.86 -16.37
C ILE A 154 -12.01 -12.58 -15.56
N LEU A 155 -12.49 -11.44 -16.10
CA LEU A 155 -12.55 -10.18 -15.36
C LEU A 155 -13.42 -10.30 -14.11
N LEU A 156 -14.61 -10.92 -14.24
CA LEU A 156 -15.51 -11.15 -13.12
C LEU A 156 -14.84 -12.00 -12.04
N LEU A 157 -14.26 -13.14 -12.41
CA LEU A 157 -13.68 -14.08 -11.45
C LEU A 157 -12.45 -13.52 -10.76
N THR A 158 -11.57 -12.84 -11.48
CA THR A 158 -10.35 -12.26 -10.89
C THR A 158 -10.68 -11.11 -9.94
N PHE A 159 -11.57 -10.20 -10.31
CA PHE A 159 -11.99 -9.12 -9.41
C PHE A 159 -12.81 -9.63 -8.22
N ALA A 160 -13.70 -10.59 -8.41
CA ALA A 160 -14.47 -11.16 -7.30
C ALA A 160 -13.56 -11.93 -6.33
N ALA A 161 -12.66 -12.79 -6.84
CA ALA A 161 -11.73 -13.57 -6.02
C ALA A 161 -10.72 -12.68 -5.28
N GLY A 162 -10.36 -11.52 -5.83
CA GLY A 162 -9.48 -10.56 -5.16
C GLY A 162 -10.21 -9.67 -4.16
N LEU A 163 -11.30 -9.02 -4.59
CA LEU A 163 -11.99 -8.00 -3.80
C LEU A 163 -12.76 -8.59 -2.61
N LEU A 164 -13.45 -9.72 -2.78
CA LEU A 164 -14.26 -10.30 -1.71
C LEU A 164 -13.44 -10.68 -0.47
N PRO A 165 -12.29 -11.37 -0.58
CA PRO A 165 -11.44 -11.60 0.58
C PRO A 165 -10.88 -10.31 1.20
N SER A 166 -10.61 -9.28 0.40
CA SER A 166 -10.08 -8.01 0.91
C SER A 166 -11.07 -7.27 1.82
N VAL A 167 -12.39 -7.52 1.68
CA VAL A 167 -13.41 -6.99 2.59
C VAL A 167 -13.19 -7.48 4.02
N VAL A 168 -12.71 -8.71 4.20
CA VAL A 168 -12.43 -9.30 5.52
C VAL A 168 -11.28 -8.57 6.24
N HIS A 169 -10.42 -7.89 5.48
CA HIS A 169 -9.37 -7.03 6.06
C HIS A 169 -9.95 -5.89 6.92
N ALA A 170 -11.14 -5.39 6.58
CA ALA A 170 -11.86 -4.45 7.41
C ALA A 170 -12.50 -5.19 8.59
N ARG A 171 -11.94 -5.03 9.79
CA ARG A 171 -12.35 -5.76 11.01
C ARG A 171 -13.81 -5.52 11.41
N MET A 172 -14.38 -4.37 11.04
CA MET A 172 -15.76 -3.98 11.31
C MET A 172 -16.63 -4.16 10.06
N THR A 173 -16.84 -5.40 9.63
CA THR A 173 -17.55 -5.76 8.39
C THR A 173 -18.99 -5.25 8.34
N ASN A 174 -19.68 -5.17 9.48
CA ASN A 174 -21.05 -4.61 9.59
C ASN A 174 -21.14 -3.12 9.20
N ARG A 175 -20.01 -2.41 9.20
CA ARG A 175 -19.92 -0.99 8.83
C ARG A 175 -19.23 -0.78 7.49
N PHE A 176 -18.93 -1.84 6.75
CA PHE A 176 -18.14 -1.77 5.51
C PHE A 176 -18.77 -0.86 4.45
N HIS A 177 -20.12 -0.76 4.40
CA HIS A 177 -20.84 0.17 3.52
C HIS A 177 -20.31 1.62 3.62
N ARG A 178 -19.72 2.00 4.75
CA ARG A 178 -19.16 3.34 4.94
C ARG A 178 -17.90 3.60 4.09
N VAL A 179 -17.31 2.57 3.47
CA VAL A 179 -16.17 2.73 2.57
C VAL A 179 -16.52 3.63 1.37
N PHE A 180 -17.79 3.71 0.98
CA PHE A 180 -18.27 4.51 -0.13
C PHE A 180 -18.51 6.00 0.20
N LEU A 181 -18.41 6.41 1.47
CA LEU A 181 -18.75 7.78 1.88
C LEU A 181 -17.72 8.82 1.44
N ASN A 182 -16.48 8.43 1.19
CA ASN A 182 -15.38 9.37 0.90
C ASN A 182 -14.74 9.19 -0.48
N LEU A 183 -15.55 9.00 -1.51
CA LEU A 183 -15.08 8.87 -2.90
C LEU A 183 -14.29 10.10 -3.40
N LYS A 184 -14.55 11.30 -2.83
CA LYS A 184 -13.89 12.55 -3.26
C LYS A 184 -12.42 12.62 -2.87
N SER A 185 -12.01 12.08 -1.72
CA SER A 185 -10.65 12.27 -1.19
C SER A 185 -9.91 10.97 -0.86
N SER A 186 -10.61 9.86 -0.63
CA SER A 186 -9.99 8.58 -0.30
C SER A 186 -9.77 7.70 -1.53
N TRP A 187 -8.53 7.37 -1.80
CA TRP A 187 -8.17 6.42 -2.87
C TRP A 187 -8.72 5.01 -2.60
N LEU A 188 -8.75 4.58 -1.32
CA LEU A 188 -9.34 3.30 -0.93
C LEU A 188 -10.84 3.24 -1.25
N SER A 189 -11.58 4.34 -1.04
CA SER A 189 -13.01 4.41 -1.45
C SER A 189 -13.18 4.25 -2.96
N ARG A 190 -12.31 4.90 -3.74
CA ARG A 190 -12.34 4.80 -5.21
C ARG A 190 -11.98 3.40 -5.68
N GLU A 191 -10.97 2.78 -5.11
CA GLU A 191 -10.54 1.41 -5.40
C GLU A 191 -11.69 0.42 -5.20
N VAL A 192 -12.30 0.41 -4.01
CA VAL A 192 -13.40 -0.49 -3.67
C VAL A 192 -14.66 -0.19 -4.51
N GLY A 193 -14.97 1.09 -4.72
CA GLY A 193 -16.13 1.51 -5.49
C GLY A 193 -16.03 1.11 -6.97
N SER A 194 -14.90 1.40 -7.60
CA SER A 194 -14.68 1.03 -9.01
C SER A 194 -14.51 -0.48 -9.19
N GLY A 195 -13.87 -1.17 -8.24
CA GLY A 195 -13.76 -2.63 -8.24
C GLY A 195 -15.13 -3.32 -8.13
N GLY A 196 -16.01 -2.82 -7.26
CA GLY A 196 -17.38 -3.30 -7.16
C GLY A 196 -18.18 -3.09 -8.44
N LEU A 197 -18.05 -1.91 -9.08
CA LEU A 197 -18.66 -1.64 -10.38
C LEU A 197 -18.08 -2.53 -11.49
N THR A 198 -16.79 -2.84 -11.44
CA THR A 198 -16.17 -3.78 -12.39
C THR A 198 -16.82 -5.15 -12.29
N ILE A 199 -17.02 -5.69 -11.09
CA ILE A 199 -17.67 -6.98 -10.86
C ILE A 199 -19.10 -6.95 -11.44
N LEU A 200 -19.87 -5.92 -11.12
CA LEU A 200 -21.24 -5.77 -11.58
C LEU A 200 -21.33 -5.70 -13.12
N LEU A 201 -20.52 -4.83 -13.74
CA LEU A 201 -20.50 -4.63 -15.18
C LEU A 201 -19.94 -5.86 -15.92
N ALA A 202 -18.93 -6.54 -15.37
CA ALA A 202 -18.43 -7.79 -15.93
C ALA A 202 -19.49 -8.90 -15.91
N LEU A 203 -20.28 -9.00 -14.83
CA LEU A 203 -21.41 -9.92 -14.75
C LEU A 203 -22.48 -9.60 -15.80
N ILE A 204 -22.88 -8.34 -15.92
CA ILE A 204 -23.89 -7.91 -16.91
C ILE A 204 -23.37 -8.13 -18.34
N SER A 205 -22.06 -7.94 -18.57
CA SER A 205 -21.47 -8.11 -19.90
C SER A 205 -21.43 -9.56 -20.40
N LEU A 206 -21.68 -10.53 -19.54
CA LEU A 206 -21.90 -11.92 -19.97
C LEU A 206 -23.19 -12.07 -20.80
N VAL A 207 -24.17 -11.19 -20.55
CA VAL A 207 -25.46 -11.17 -21.28
C VAL A 207 -25.49 -10.03 -22.32
N ILE A 208 -24.91 -8.88 -21.97
CA ILE A 208 -24.86 -7.65 -22.78
C ILE A 208 -23.40 -7.31 -23.11
N PRO A 209 -22.80 -7.93 -24.16
CA PRO A 209 -21.35 -7.77 -24.46
C PRO A 209 -20.90 -6.32 -24.71
N THR A 210 -21.81 -5.44 -25.13
CA THR A 210 -21.55 -4.02 -25.41
C THR A 210 -21.08 -3.25 -24.16
N LEU A 211 -21.39 -3.75 -22.95
CA LEU A 211 -20.95 -3.15 -21.68
C LEU A 211 -19.55 -3.58 -21.25
N PHE A 212 -18.95 -4.57 -21.91
CA PHE A 212 -17.63 -5.06 -21.52
C PHE A 212 -16.52 -3.99 -21.56
N PRO A 213 -16.40 -3.14 -22.61
CA PRO A 213 -15.39 -2.06 -22.59
C PRO A 213 -15.58 -1.09 -21.41
N VAL A 214 -16.80 -0.86 -20.96
CA VAL A 214 -17.09 -0.02 -19.79
C VAL A 214 -16.59 -0.72 -18.52
N ALA A 215 -16.79 -2.03 -18.39
CA ALA A 215 -16.23 -2.82 -17.28
C ALA A 215 -14.70 -2.72 -17.23
N VAL A 216 -14.02 -2.78 -18.36
CA VAL A 216 -12.55 -2.62 -18.47
C VAL A 216 -12.09 -1.23 -18.02
N ILE A 217 -12.84 -0.16 -18.35
CA ILE A 217 -12.54 1.20 -17.87
C ILE A 217 -12.60 1.27 -16.34
N PHE A 218 -13.67 0.71 -15.71
CA PHE A 218 -13.77 0.72 -14.25
C PHE A 218 -12.70 -0.17 -13.59
N ALA A 219 -12.30 -1.28 -14.21
CA ALA A 219 -11.18 -2.10 -13.79
C ALA A 219 -9.86 -1.29 -13.80
N ALA A 220 -9.61 -0.51 -14.87
CA ALA A 220 -8.45 0.35 -14.95
C ALA A 220 -8.46 1.45 -13.86
N VAL A 221 -9.62 2.06 -13.58
CA VAL A 221 -9.77 3.02 -12.48
C VAL A 221 -9.50 2.37 -11.13
N SER A 222 -9.95 1.12 -10.93
CA SER A 222 -9.70 0.36 -9.69
C SER A 222 -8.21 0.10 -9.48
N VAL A 223 -7.51 -0.43 -10.48
CA VAL A 223 -6.07 -0.70 -10.41
C VAL A 223 -5.27 0.61 -10.24
N ALA A 224 -5.61 1.68 -10.97
CA ALA A 224 -4.97 2.98 -10.79
C ALA A 224 -5.19 3.54 -9.37
N SER A 225 -6.39 3.37 -8.82
CA SER A 225 -6.69 3.76 -7.44
C SER A 225 -5.91 2.92 -6.44
N SER A 226 -5.72 1.61 -6.69
CA SER A 226 -4.89 0.71 -5.89
C SER A 226 -3.44 1.19 -5.84
N ILE A 227 -2.84 1.54 -6.97
CA ILE A 227 -1.50 2.15 -7.02
C ILE A 227 -1.44 3.38 -6.11
N MET A 228 -2.43 4.27 -6.18
CA MET A 228 -2.48 5.49 -5.38
C MET A 228 -2.71 5.24 -3.88
N VAL A 229 -3.38 4.14 -3.50
CA VAL A 229 -3.52 3.71 -2.09
C VAL A 229 -2.13 3.45 -1.48
N TYR A 230 -1.22 2.85 -2.24
CA TYR A 230 0.14 2.54 -1.76
C TYR A 230 1.16 3.64 -2.02
N MET A 231 0.90 4.62 -2.89
CA MET A 231 1.76 5.79 -3.11
C MET A 231 1.66 6.77 -1.93
N LEU A 232 2.01 6.31 -0.72
CA LEU A 232 1.94 7.08 0.51
C LEU A 232 3.28 7.73 0.85
N ARG A 233 3.33 9.07 0.90
CA ARG A 233 4.52 9.83 1.30
C ARG A 233 5.00 9.47 2.73
N ALA A 234 4.09 9.00 3.59
CA ALA A 234 4.39 8.52 4.92
C ALA A 234 5.18 7.19 4.94
N ARG A 235 5.21 6.49 3.83
CA ARG A 235 5.87 5.19 3.65
C ARG A 235 6.88 5.27 2.51
N PRO A 236 8.12 5.74 2.76
CA PRO A 236 9.11 5.96 1.69
C PRO A 236 9.39 4.74 0.81
N SER A 237 9.27 3.52 1.36
CA SER A 237 9.43 2.29 0.58
C SER A 237 8.29 2.04 -0.42
N TRP A 238 7.12 2.62 -0.19
CA TRP A 238 5.98 2.52 -1.09
C TRP A 238 5.89 3.74 -2.02
N TYR A 239 6.37 4.89 -1.58
CA TYR A 239 6.42 6.12 -2.37
C TYR A 239 7.69 6.13 -3.26
N ASP A 240 7.77 5.16 -4.15
CA ASP A 240 8.87 5.00 -5.11
C ASP A 240 8.32 4.60 -6.48
N ALA A 241 9.09 4.85 -7.54
CA ALA A 241 8.73 4.46 -8.91
C ALA A 241 8.55 2.94 -9.09
N ASP A 242 9.15 2.13 -8.22
CA ASP A 242 8.95 0.67 -8.20
C ASP A 242 7.47 0.29 -7.98
N THR A 243 6.71 1.07 -7.22
CA THR A 243 5.30 0.76 -6.96
C THR A 243 4.45 0.77 -8.23
N PRO A 244 4.32 1.87 -9.00
CA PRO A 244 3.54 1.83 -10.24
C PRO A 244 4.13 0.90 -11.30
N ILE A 245 5.45 0.78 -11.40
CA ILE A 245 6.11 -0.12 -12.37
C ILE A 245 5.74 -1.57 -12.08
N SER A 246 5.82 -2.02 -10.82
CA SER A 246 5.51 -3.39 -10.47
C SER A 246 4.01 -3.70 -10.53
N PHE A 247 3.12 -2.73 -10.23
CA PHE A 247 1.67 -2.94 -10.32
C PHE A 247 1.20 -3.07 -11.78
N ILE A 248 1.69 -2.23 -12.67
CA ILE A 248 1.37 -2.33 -14.10
C ILE A 248 2.10 -3.53 -14.72
N GLY A 249 3.37 -3.70 -14.35
CA GLY A 249 4.25 -4.73 -14.86
C GLY A 249 3.73 -6.14 -14.58
N THR A 250 3.23 -6.42 -13.37
CA THR A 250 2.64 -7.73 -13.03
C THR A 250 1.62 -8.20 -14.08
N GLY A 251 0.66 -7.35 -14.45
CA GLY A 251 -0.32 -7.69 -15.46
C GLY A 251 0.32 -7.93 -16.84
N VAL A 252 1.24 -7.06 -17.24
CA VAL A 252 1.91 -7.15 -18.55
C VAL A 252 2.74 -8.41 -18.66
N THR A 253 3.60 -8.68 -17.68
CA THR A 253 4.56 -9.79 -17.70
C THR A 253 3.93 -11.16 -17.54
N THR A 254 2.75 -11.22 -16.91
CA THR A 254 2.01 -12.47 -16.74
C THR A 254 1.02 -12.72 -17.89
N VAL A 255 0.40 -11.68 -18.44
CA VAL A 255 -0.67 -11.84 -19.43
C VAL A 255 -0.15 -11.85 -20.86
N LEU A 256 0.82 -10.99 -21.23
CA LEU A 256 1.25 -10.90 -22.63
C LEU A 256 1.83 -12.21 -23.18
N PRO A 257 2.65 -12.99 -22.42
CA PRO A 257 3.11 -14.29 -22.92
C PRO A 257 1.96 -15.27 -23.16
N VAL A 258 0.96 -15.33 -22.27
CA VAL A 258 -0.24 -16.14 -22.46
C VAL A 258 -1.05 -15.66 -23.68
N ALA A 259 -1.23 -14.34 -23.81
CA ALA A 259 -1.92 -13.76 -24.96
C ALA A 259 -1.18 -14.02 -26.28
N ALA A 260 0.16 -14.00 -26.27
CA ALA A 260 1.00 -14.38 -27.42
C ALA A 260 0.75 -15.84 -27.82
N PHE A 261 0.72 -16.75 -26.84
CA PHE A 261 0.43 -18.15 -27.08
C PHE A 261 -0.97 -18.35 -27.65
N LEU A 262 -2.01 -17.74 -27.04
CA LEU A 262 -3.40 -17.91 -27.47
C LEU A 262 -3.71 -17.29 -28.85
N SER A 263 -3.09 -16.15 -29.17
CA SER A 263 -3.31 -15.43 -30.42
C SER A 263 -2.33 -15.82 -31.53
N GLY A 264 -1.25 -16.54 -31.21
CA GLY A 264 -0.14 -16.81 -32.11
C GLY A 264 0.77 -15.61 -32.40
N SER A 265 0.54 -14.46 -31.74
CA SER A 265 1.28 -13.21 -31.99
C SER A 265 2.55 -13.13 -31.18
N ARG A 266 3.69 -13.43 -31.80
CA ARG A 266 5.02 -13.37 -31.16
C ARG A 266 5.50 -11.96 -30.84
N LEU A 267 4.86 -10.92 -31.40
CA LEU A 267 5.22 -9.50 -31.16
C LEU A 267 4.97 -9.06 -29.71
N LEU A 268 4.13 -9.77 -28.95
CA LEU A 268 3.84 -9.45 -27.54
C LEU A 268 4.99 -9.84 -26.60
N LEU A 269 5.83 -10.81 -26.97
CA LEU A 269 6.90 -11.34 -26.14
C LEU A 269 8.03 -10.34 -25.87
N PRO A 270 8.56 -9.61 -26.90
CA PRO A 270 9.54 -8.56 -26.65
C PRO A 270 9.03 -7.45 -25.72
N LEU A 271 7.72 -7.12 -25.79
CA LEU A 271 7.12 -6.12 -24.89
C LEU A 271 7.11 -6.61 -23.44
N ALA A 272 6.74 -7.87 -23.20
CA ALA A 272 6.83 -8.48 -21.87
C ALA A 272 8.27 -8.48 -21.34
N ALA A 273 9.25 -8.83 -22.17
CA ALA A 273 10.68 -8.82 -21.81
C ALA A 273 11.18 -7.40 -21.44
N VAL A 274 10.76 -6.36 -22.17
CA VAL A 274 11.12 -4.96 -21.87
C VAL A 274 10.54 -4.54 -20.50
N VAL A 275 9.30 -4.92 -20.21
CA VAL A 275 8.68 -4.60 -18.91
C VAL A 275 9.35 -5.35 -17.77
N LEU A 276 9.68 -6.64 -17.94
CA LEU A 276 10.49 -7.40 -16.98
C LEU A 276 11.86 -6.74 -16.71
N ALA A 277 12.52 -6.24 -17.75
CA ALA A 277 13.77 -5.50 -17.60
C ALA A 277 13.58 -4.20 -16.79
N ALA A 278 12.49 -3.47 -17.04
CA ALA A 278 12.15 -2.26 -16.30
C ALA A 278 11.86 -2.57 -14.82
N GLU A 279 11.15 -3.65 -14.52
CA GLU A 279 10.92 -4.11 -13.14
C GLU A 279 12.21 -4.52 -12.43
N LEU A 280 13.10 -5.26 -13.11
CA LEU A 280 14.41 -5.64 -12.58
C LEU A 280 15.26 -4.41 -12.26
N TYR A 281 15.28 -3.43 -13.15
CA TYR A 281 16.02 -2.18 -12.97
C TYR A 281 15.45 -1.38 -11.79
N SER A 282 14.13 -1.23 -11.72
CA SER A 282 13.44 -0.53 -10.64
C SER A 282 13.69 -1.20 -9.28
N PHE A 283 13.55 -2.52 -9.23
CA PHE A 283 13.85 -3.31 -8.03
C PHE A 283 15.31 -3.17 -7.59
N TYR A 284 16.26 -3.20 -8.52
CA TYR A 284 17.68 -3.03 -8.21
C TYR A 284 17.94 -1.65 -7.58
N ASN A 285 17.36 -0.58 -8.13
CA ASN A 285 17.47 0.77 -7.59
C ASN A 285 16.84 0.87 -6.20
N ARG A 286 15.65 0.31 -6.00
CA ARG A 286 14.99 0.22 -4.70
C ARG A 286 15.82 -0.57 -3.71
N ARG A 287 16.34 -1.73 -4.11
CA ARG A 287 17.23 -2.56 -3.28
C ARG A 287 18.44 -1.77 -2.82
N ARG A 288 19.11 -1.02 -3.71
CA ARG A 288 20.27 -0.18 -3.39
C ARG A 288 19.94 0.87 -2.34
N LYS A 289 18.76 1.48 -2.40
CA LYS A 289 18.29 2.44 -1.40
C LYS A 289 17.94 1.79 -0.06
N LEU A 290 17.37 0.58 -0.08
CA LEU A 290 16.87 -0.13 1.09
C LEU A 290 17.87 -1.10 1.73
N THR A 291 18.97 -1.48 1.07
CA THR A 291 20.00 -2.40 1.62
C THR A 291 20.66 -1.89 2.90
N LEU A 292 20.59 -0.57 3.14
CA LEU A 292 20.99 0.02 4.42
C LEU A 292 20.05 -0.41 5.57
N TYR A 293 18.84 -0.89 5.27
CA TYR A 293 17.79 -1.14 6.25
C TYR A 293 17.32 -2.60 6.29
N VAL A 294 17.30 -3.32 5.14
CA VAL A 294 16.74 -4.68 5.05
C VAL A 294 17.54 -5.53 4.07
N LYS A 295 17.86 -6.78 4.44
CA LYS A 295 18.33 -7.82 3.51
C LYS A 295 17.16 -8.31 2.67
N LEU A 296 16.97 -7.76 1.50
CA LEU A 296 16.02 -8.29 0.53
C LEU A 296 16.62 -9.51 -0.17
N GLY A 297 15.86 -10.61 -0.22
CA GLY A 297 16.26 -11.84 -0.93
C GLY A 297 16.43 -11.61 -2.45
N ASN A 298 17.06 -12.58 -3.10
CA ASN A 298 17.30 -12.55 -4.56
C ASN A 298 16.10 -13.11 -5.36
N TYR A 299 14.87 -12.99 -4.84
CA TYR A 299 13.68 -13.57 -5.48
C TYR A 299 13.42 -13.03 -6.90
N ARG A 300 13.89 -11.83 -7.23
CA ARG A 300 13.82 -11.27 -8.60
C ARG A 300 14.73 -11.98 -9.62
N LEU A 301 15.54 -12.95 -9.20
CA LEU A 301 16.19 -13.88 -10.15
C LEU A 301 15.14 -14.66 -10.96
N LEU A 302 13.95 -14.92 -10.40
CA LEU A 302 12.84 -15.50 -11.15
C LEU A 302 12.36 -14.59 -12.27
N SER A 303 12.33 -13.26 -12.09
CA SER A 303 12.01 -12.33 -13.18
C SER A 303 13.05 -12.37 -14.29
N ALA A 304 14.33 -12.49 -13.95
CA ALA A 304 15.39 -12.64 -14.95
C ALA A 304 15.24 -13.97 -15.71
N LEU A 305 14.90 -15.05 -15.01
CA LEU A 305 14.62 -16.34 -15.65
C LEU A 305 13.37 -16.25 -16.54
N ALA A 306 12.29 -15.63 -16.09
CA ALA A 306 11.09 -15.42 -16.89
C ALA A 306 11.41 -14.67 -18.19
N MET A 307 12.21 -13.60 -18.11
CA MET A 307 12.64 -12.83 -19.27
C MET A 307 13.39 -13.69 -20.29
N VAL A 308 14.31 -14.56 -19.85
CA VAL A 308 15.02 -15.48 -20.73
C VAL A 308 14.05 -16.46 -21.39
N VAL A 309 13.13 -17.03 -20.61
CA VAL A 309 12.14 -17.99 -21.13
C VAL A 309 11.18 -17.32 -22.13
N ASP A 310 10.75 -16.07 -21.88
CA ASP A 310 9.90 -15.30 -22.79
C ASP A 310 10.64 -14.98 -24.12
N LEU A 311 11.91 -14.66 -24.07
CA LEU A 311 12.72 -14.48 -25.27
C LEU A 311 12.90 -15.78 -26.05
N LEU A 312 13.13 -16.92 -25.37
CA LEU A 312 13.19 -18.22 -26.01
C LEU A 312 11.85 -18.65 -26.61
N SER A 313 10.74 -18.19 -26.04
CA SER A 313 9.40 -18.47 -26.56
C SER A 313 9.11 -17.83 -27.92
N ILE A 314 9.93 -16.87 -28.38
CA ILE A 314 9.90 -16.37 -29.76
C ILE A 314 10.19 -17.51 -30.74
N LEU A 315 11.08 -18.44 -30.38
CA LEU A 315 11.42 -19.61 -31.18
C LEU A 315 10.41 -20.74 -30.96
N PHE A 316 10.05 -21.02 -29.71
CA PHE A 316 9.12 -22.08 -29.35
C PHE A 316 7.99 -21.54 -28.45
N LEU A 317 6.88 -21.17 -29.08
CA LEU A 317 5.75 -20.45 -28.48
C LEU A 317 5.17 -21.08 -27.19
N PRO A 318 5.07 -22.42 -27.01
CA PRO A 318 4.58 -23.03 -25.77
C PRO A 318 5.39 -22.64 -24.51
N LEU A 319 6.66 -22.22 -24.64
CA LEU A 319 7.46 -21.74 -23.51
C LEU A 319 6.88 -20.44 -22.90
N ALA A 320 6.06 -19.69 -23.64
CA ALA A 320 5.44 -18.47 -23.15
C ALA A 320 4.56 -18.72 -21.91
N ILE A 321 3.92 -19.89 -21.82
CA ILE A 321 3.14 -20.27 -20.62
C ILE A 321 4.07 -20.46 -19.42
N ALA A 322 5.23 -21.10 -19.64
CA ALA A 322 6.21 -21.28 -18.57
C ALA A 322 6.80 -19.93 -18.11
N GLY A 323 7.11 -19.04 -19.05
CA GLY A 323 7.55 -17.67 -18.77
C GLY A 323 6.55 -16.91 -17.90
N SER A 324 5.26 -16.94 -18.28
CA SER A 324 4.17 -16.34 -17.51
C SER A 324 4.06 -16.89 -16.09
N LEU A 325 4.14 -18.21 -15.90
CA LEU A 325 4.07 -18.84 -14.58
C LEU A 325 5.27 -18.46 -13.70
N ILE A 326 6.48 -18.43 -14.26
CA ILE A 326 7.68 -18.00 -13.54
C ILE A 326 7.57 -16.51 -13.16
N SER A 327 7.09 -15.66 -14.08
CA SER A 327 6.83 -14.24 -13.81
C SER A 327 5.82 -14.09 -12.67
N LEU A 328 4.69 -14.79 -12.71
CA LEU A 328 3.68 -14.74 -11.65
C LEU A 328 4.26 -15.16 -10.30
N ALA A 329 5.06 -16.21 -10.23
CA ALA A 329 5.72 -16.64 -9.00
C ALA A 329 6.67 -15.55 -8.45
N SER A 330 7.43 -14.88 -9.34
CA SER A 330 8.26 -13.74 -8.95
C SER A 330 7.43 -12.58 -8.39
N GLU A 331 6.29 -12.26 -9.04
CA GLU A 331 5.41 -11.17 -8.61
C GLU A 331 4.73 -11.47 -7.27
N VAL A 332 4.31 -12.70 -7.03
CA VAL A 332 3.80 -13.13 -5.70
C VAL A 332 4.84 -12.88 -4.61
N LEU A 333 6.08 -13.30 -4.82
CA LEU A 333 7.16 -13.09 -3.86
C LEU A 333 7.49 -11.60 -3.68
N HIS A 334 7.46 -10.83 -4.77
CA HIS A 334 7.65 -9.39 -4.71
C HIS A 334 6.57 -8.71 -3.88
N ARG A 335 5.30 -9.05 -4.12
CA ARG A 335 4.14 -8.46 -3.45
C ARG A 335 4.12 -8.82 -1.95
N LEU A 336 4.46 -10.06 -1.60
CA LEU A 336 4.61 -10.48 -0.20
C LEU A 336 5.69 -9.65 0.52
N ASN A 337 6.85 -9.42 -0.12
CA ASN A 337 7.91 -8.60 0.46
C ASN A 337 7.54 -7.11 0.49
N PHE A 338 6.79 -6.61 -0.51
CA PHE A 338 6.30 -5.25 -0.57
C PHE A 338 5.43 -4.90 0.65
N PHE A 339 4.52 -5.79 1.04
CA PHE A 339 3.66 -5.58 2.20
C PHE A 339 4.36 -5.87 3.52
N LYS A 340 5.27 -6.86 3.56
CA LYS A 340 5.94 -7.28 4.79
C LYS A 340 6.98 -6.28 5.29
N PHE A 341 7.78 -5.71 4.41
CA PHE A 341 8.88 -4.83 4.78
C PHE A 341 8.59 -3.39 4.37
N VAL A 342 8.23 -2.58 5.36
CA VAL A 342 7.81 -1.20 5.14
C VAL A 342 8.76 -0.26 5.86
N THR A 343 9.15 0.82 5.19
CA THR A 343 9.84 1.93 5.84
C THR A 343 8.84 3.03 6.22
N TYR A 344 9.03 3.64 7.37
CA TYR A 344 8.22 4.75 7.86
C TYR A 344 9.11 5.76 8.61
N TYR A 345 8.59 6.95 8.82
CA TYR A 345 9.22 7.92 9.72
C TYR A 345 8.77 7.61 11.15
N GLY A 346 9.68 7.47 12.08
CA GLY A 346 9.33 7.16 13.47
C GLY A 346 9.75 8.27 14.42
N LEU A 347 9.35 8.16 15.68
CA LEU A 347 9.87 9.01 16.75
C LEU A 347 11.29 8.58 17.12
N PRO A 348 12.18 9.52 17.60
CA PRO A 348 13.58 9.22 17.88
C PRO A 348 13.80 8.05 18.85
N ASN A 349 12.89 7.86 19.81
CA ASN A 349 13.01 6.90 20.91
C ASN A 349 12.17 5.64 20.72
N ASP A 350 11.72 5.34 19.50
CA ASP A 350 11.16 4.02 19.25
C ASP A 350 12.22 2.96 19.50
N THR A 351 12.07 2.25 20.60
CA THR A 351 12.99 1.20 21.10
C THR A 351 12.98 -0.08 20.25
N GLN A 352 12.40 -0.06 19.06
CA GLN A 352 12.63 -1.13 18.11
C GLN A 352 14.10 -1.08 17.69
N PRO A 353 14.88 -2.12 18.05
CA PRO A 353 16.30 -2.13 17.71
C PRO A 353 16.42 -1.96 16.20
N SER A 354 17.21 -0.98 15.78
CA SER A 354 17.57 -0.85 14.36
C SER A 354 18.04 -2.24 13.90
N VAL A 355 17.73 -2.64 12.67
CA VAL A 355 18.17 -3.94 12.14
C VAL A 355 19.68 -4.13 12.31
N ARG A 356 20.43 -3.04 12.40
CA ARG A 356 21.86 -3.01 12.67
C ARG A 356 22.22 -3.47 14.09
N SER A 357 21.44 -3.12 15.13
CA SER A 357 21.70 -3.56 16.51
C SER A 357 21.40 -5.04 16.73
N LYS A 358 20.45 -5.61 15.99
CA LYS A 358 20.21 -7.07 16.00
C LYS A 358 21.36 -7.87 15.35
N GLN A 359 22.04 -7.30 14.36
CA GLN A 359 23.20 -7.95 13.73
C GLN A 359 24.44 -7.89 14.64
N GLU A 360 24.65 -6.79 15.37
CA GLU A 360 25.73 -6.69 16.36
C GLU A 360 25.48 -7.61 17.56
N THR A 361 24.25 -7.71 18.05
CA THR A 361 23.91 -8.62 19.17
C THR A 361 24.02 -10.10 18.76
N GLN A 362 23.71 -10.47 17.50
CA GLN A 362 23.91 -11.82 17.00
C GLN A 362 25.39 -12.16 16.72
N SER A 363 26.23 -11.17 16.43
CA SER A 363 27.68 -11.37 16.28
C SER A 363 28.38 -11.56 17.63
N ILE A 364 27.88 -10.90 18.68
CA ILE A 364 28.43 -11.01 20.06
C ILE A 364 27.98 -12.33 20.72
N SER A 365 26.82 -12.90 20.34
CA SER A 365 26.37 -14.18 20.88
C SER A 365 26.98 -15.41 20.19
N LYS A 366 27.90 -15.21 19.23
CA LYS A 366 28.65 -16.27 18.52
C LYS A 366 30.14 -16.24 18.79
N VAL A 367 30.59 -15.44 19.76
CA VAL A 367 31.90 -15.46 20.39
C VAL A 367 31.75 -16.01 21.81
#